data_dc5c8797c818b65fdf3f73bc2b4ff223
#
_entry.id   dc5c8797c818b65fdf3f73bc2b4ff223
#
_cell.length_a   1.000
_cell.length_b   1.000
_cell.length_c   1.000
_cell.angle_alpha   90.00
_cell.angle_beta   90.00
_cell.angle_gamma   90.00
#
_symmetry.space_group_name_H-M   'P 1'
#
loop_
_entity.id
_entity.type
_entity.pdbx_description
1 polymer ?
#
loop_
_entity_poly.entity_id
_entity_poly.type
_entity_poly.pdbx_seq_one_letter_code
_entity_poly.pdbx_strand_id
1 'polypeptide(L)'
;MNILKDSVFCDLMKNHAKECLEYLLEKNRGFNIVVNFKNVKFDPELPKEISDNFSDLIMFELDNYTLESAFLEDDFLIFEAGFGNENFASTLSVPLSDIIQINLKNQPIFINLSIQEKKDNEEDKRAKSKKIFSSK
;
A
#
# COMPACT_ATOMS: atom_id res chain seq x y z
N MET A 1 -24.89 1.94 10.33
CA MET A 1 -23.80 1.48 9.48
C MET A 1 -22.57 2.36 9.68
N ASN A 2 -21.40 1.78 9.76
CA ASN A 2 -20.16 2.55 9.82
C ASN A 2 -19.62 2.67 8.42
N ILE A 3 -19.77 3.85 7.83
CA ILE A 3 -19.35 4.09 6.44
C ILE A 3 -17.87 3.81 6.26
N LEU A 4 -17.04 4.10 7.25
CA LEU A 4 -15.59 3.93 7.11
C LEU A 4 -15.20 2.47 6.95
N LYS A 5 -16.06 1.53 7.37
CA LYS A 5 -15.81 0.11 7.23
C LYS A 5 -16.60 -0.51 6.07
N ASP A 6 -17.43 0.26 5.43
CA ASP A 6 -18.26 -0.24 4.33
C ASP A 6 -17.37 -0.63 3.15
N SER A 7 -17.62 -1.81 2.58
CA SER A 7 -16.77 -2.30 1.49
C SER A 7 -16.82 -1.39 0.27
N VAL A 8 -17.97 -0.80 0.01
CA VAL A 8 -18.09 0.12 -1.12
C VAL A 8 -17.24 1.36 -0.89
N PHE A 9 -17.25 1.88 0.33
CA PHE A 9 -16.42 3.03 0.67
C PHE A 9 -14.93 2.67 0.58
N CYS A 10 -14.57 1.48 1.04
CA CYS A 10 -13.18 1.03 0.93
C CYS A 10 -12.74 0.94 -0.52
N ASP A 11 -13.61 0.42 -1.40
CA ASP A 11 -13.31 0.37 -2.82
C ASP A 11 -13.21 1.77 -3.43
N LEU A 12 -14.06 2.68 -2.97
CA LEU A 12 -13.99 4.05 -3.44
C LEU A 12 -12.64 4.68 -3.11
N MET A 13 -12.17 4.48 -1.89
CA MET A 13 -10.88 5.00 -1.49
C MET A 13 -9.74 4.35 -2.30
N LYS A 14 -9.82 3.04 -2.49
CA LYS A 14 -8.81 2.34 -3.28
C LYS A 14 -8.75 2.88 -4.70
N ASN A 15 -9.91 3.08 -5.32
CA ASN A 15 -9.95 3.59 -6.68
C ASN A 15 -9.48 5.03 -6.76
N HIS A 16 -9.75 5.81 -5.73
CA HIS A 16 -9.26 7.18 -5.69
C HIS A 16 -7.74 7.21 -5.60
N ALA A 17 -7.17 6.34 -4.76
CA ALA A 17 -5.72 6.23 -4.68
C ALA A 17 -5.14 5.87 -6.05
N LYS A 18 -5.78 4.94 -6.74
CA LYS A 18 -5.31 4.50 -8.05
C LYS A 18 -5.29 5.66 -9.04
N GLU A 19 -6.36 6.45 -9.06
CA GLU A 19 -6.44 7.58 -9.98
C GLU A 19 -5.38 8.63 -9.67
N CYS A 20 -5.15 8.90 -8.40
CA CYS A 20 -4.09 9.82 -8.00
C CYS A 20 -2.73 9.33 -8.48
N LEU A 21 -2.46 8.04 -8.29
CA LEU A 21 -1.18 7.49 -8.68
C LEU A 21 -1.00 7.50 -10.19
N GLU A 22 -2.06 7.15 -10.93
CA GLU A 22 -2.00 7.20 -12.39
C GLU A 22 -1.62 8.60 -12.86
N TYR A 23 -2.22 9.60 -12.26
CA TYR A 23 -1.94 10.98 -12.62
C TYR A 23 -0.48 11.34 -12.32
N LEU A 24 0.00 11.00 -11.13
CA LEU A 24 1.37 11.34 -10.74
C LEU A 24 2.41 10.63 -11.60
N LEU A 25 2.16 9.35 -11.90
CA LEU A 25 3.09 8.59 -12.73
C LEU A 25 3.11 9.13 -14.15
N GLU A 26 1.96 9.52 -14.66
CA GLU A 26 1.89 10.11 -16.00
C GLU A 26 2.67 11.42 -16.06
N LYS A 27 2.59 12.22 -15.01
CA LYS A 27 3.33 13.49 -14.94
C LYS A 27 4.79 13.30 -14.59
N ASN A 28 5.20 12.07 -14.27
CA ASN A 28 6.56 11.79 -13.85
C ASN A 28 6.95 12.67 -12.67
N ARG A 29 6.04 12.81 -11.71
CA ARG A 29 6.20 13.70 -10.58
C ARG A 29 6.50 12.89 -9.32
N GLY A 30 7.60 13.23 -8.64
CA GLY A 30 7.98 12.56 -7.40
C GLY A 30 6.93 12.75 -6.30
N PHE A 31 6.77 11.72 -5.48
CA PHE A 31 5.80 11.74 -4.39
C PHE A 31 6.22 10.72 -3.34
N ASN A 32 5.55 10.74 -2.20
CA ASN A 32 5.74 9.68 -1.23
C ASN A 32 4.40 9.12 -0.82
N ILE A 33 4.44 7.90 -0.27
CA ILE A 33 3.24 7.21 0.19
C ILE A 33 3.48 6.70 1.60
N VAL A 34 2.41 6.71 2.40
CA VAL A 34 2.41 6.10 3.72
C VAL A 34 1.52 4.87 3.63
N VAL A 35 2.05 3.74 4.05
CA VAL A 35 1.37 2.45 3.84
C VAL A 35 1.44 1.59 5.09
N ASN A 36 0.58 0.57 5.13
CA ASN A 36 0.64 -0.49 6.14
C ASN A 36 1.73 -1.46 5.72
N PHE A 37 2.80 -1.51 6.49
CA PHE A 37 3.98 -2.28 6.13
C PHE A 37 3.69 -3.77 5.98
N LYS A 38 2.87 -4.33 6.85
CA LYS A 38 2.74 -5.78 6.92
C LYS A 38 2.14 -6.39 5.66
N ASN A 39 1.45 -5.61 4.84
CA ASN A 39 0.82 -6.13 3.63
C ASN A 39 1.64 -5.85 2.38
N VAL A 40 2.78 -5.21 2.51
CA VAL A 40 3.68 -4.95 1.39
C VAL A 40 4.53 -6.19 1.16
N LYS A 41 4.66 -6.58 -0.08
CA LYS A 41 5.50 -7.73 -0.44
C LYS A 41 6.80 -7.24 -1.04
N PHE A 42 7.89 -7.89 -0.63
CA PHE A 42 9.23 -7.56 -1.09
C PHE A 42 9.82 -8.74 -1.83
N ASP A 43 10.37 -8.51 -3.01
CA ASP A 43 11.01 -9.55 -3.81
C ASP A 43 12.35 -9.05 -4.32
N PRO A 44 13.46 -9.53 -3.81
CA PRO A 44 13.59 -10.51 -2.74
C PRO A 44 13.20 -9.92 -1.39
N GLU A 45 12.90 -10.81 -0.44
CA GLU A 45 12.53 -10.39 0.90
C GLU A 45 13.67 -9.61 1.53
N LEU A 46 13.30 -8.62 2.33
CA LEU A 46 14.30 -7.82 3.02
C LEU A 46 15.01 -8.66 4.09
N PRO A 47 16.32 -8.45 4.26
CA PRO A 47 17.00 -9.06 5.40
C PRO A 47 16.32 -8.64 6.70
N LYS A 48 16.32 -9.56 7.65
CA LYS A 48 15.61 -9.32 8.90
C LYS A 48 16.13 -8.08 9.63
N GLU A 49 17.42 -7.84 9.56
CA GLU A 49 17.99 -6.69 10.24
C GLU A 49 17.51 -5.38 9.66
N ILE A 50 17.03 -5.39 8.41
CA ILE A 50 16.43 -4.19 7.81
C ILE A 50 14.95 -4.13 8.18
N SER A 51 14.22 -5.22 7.99
CA SER A 51 12.78 -5.19 8.21
C SER A 51 12.41 -4.99 9.68
N ASP A 52 13.28 -5.44 10.60
CA ASP A 52 13.01 -5.27 12.03
C ASP A 52 12.99 -3.80 12.45
N ASN A 53 13.55 -2.91 11.62
CA ASN A 53 13.57 -1.48 11.93
C ASN A 53 12.32 -0.76 11.46
N PHE A 54 11.43 -1.45 10.74
CA PHE A 54 10.23 -0.80 10.19
C PHE A 54 9.08 -0.88 11.18
N SER A 55 8.32 0.21 11.27
CA SER A 55 7.12 0.22 12.09
C SER A 55 5.92 -0.21 11.25
N ASP A 56 4.75 -0.28 11.89
CA ASP A 56 3.52 -0.71 11.21
C ASP A 56 3.17 0.20 10.03
N LEU A 57 3.41 1.48 10.18
CA LEU A 57 3.23 2.44 9.09
C LEU A 57 4.60 2.90 8.63
N ILE A 58 4.79 2.94 7.33
CA ILE A 58 6.07 3.31 6.77
C ILE A 58 5.85 4.20 5.56
N MET A 59 6.77 5.12 5.36
CA MET A 59 6.73 6.01 4.21
C MET A 59 7.77 5.58 3.19
N PHE A 60 7.34 5.48 1.94
CA PHE A 60 8.24 5.23 0.82
C PHE A 60 8.29 6.46 -0.07
N GLU A 61 9.50 6.85 -0.43
CA GLU A 61 9.72 7.98 -1.32
C GLU A 61 9.91 7.46 -2.74
N LEU A 62 9.08 7.93 -3.68
CA LEU A 62 9.24 7.55 -5.07
C LEU A 62 9.78 8.74 -5.85
N ASP A 63 11.05 8.66 -6.22
CA ASP A 63 11.74 9.70 -6.92
C ASP A 63 12.87 9.06 -7.73
N ASN A 64 13.32 9.74 -8.76
CA ASN A 64 14.43 9.29 -9.58
C ASN A 64 14.21 7.86 -10.07
N TYR A 65 15.15 6.95 -9.85
CA TYR A 65 15.05 5.59 -10.36
C TYR A 65 13.81 4.86 -9.83
N THR A 66 13.52 5.02 -8.54
CA THR A 66 12.35 4.36 -7.96
C THR A 66 11.08 4.79 -8.66
N LEU A 67 10.97 6.09 -8.94
CA LEU A 67 9.80 6.59 -9.67
C LEU A 67 9.75 6.04 -11.09
N GLU A 68 10.89 5.97 -11.75
CA GLU A 68 10.94 5.45 -13.13
C GLU A 68 10.53 3.99 -13.19
N SER A 69 10.83 3.23 -12.14
CA SER A 69 10.50 1.81 -12.10
C SER A 69 9.03 1.55 -11.77
N ALA A 70 8.31 2.57 -11.31
CA ALA A 70 6.98 2.38 -10.73
C ALA A 70 5.91 2.21 -11.82
N PHE A 71 5.00 1.30 -11.56
CA PHE A 71 3.84 1.10 -12.44
C PHE A 71 2.70 0.50 -11.62
N LEU A 72 1.51 0.59 -12.18
CA LEU A 72 0.32 0.01 -11.57
C LEU A 72 -0.04 -1.26 -12.31
N GLU A 73 -0.36 -2.30 -11.56
CA GLU A 73 -0.80 -3.57 -12.13
C GLU A 73 -1.89 -4.11 -11.23
N ASP A 74 -3.08 -4.31 -11.80
CA ASP A 74 -4.25 -4.74 -11.02
C ASP A 74 -4.45 -3.77 -9.87
N ASP A 75 -4.52 -4.26 -8.64
CA ASP A 75 -4.76 -3.43 -7.47
C ASP A 75 -3.48 -3.15 -6.69
N PHE A 76 -2.36 -3.13 -7.39
CA PHE A 76 -1.05 -2.95 -6.77
C PHE A 76 -0.26 -1.81 -7.39
N LEU A 77 0.51 -1.13 -6.56
CA LEU A 77 1.56 -0.25 -7.02
C LEU A 77 2.86 -1.03 -6.88
N ILE A 78 3.61 -1.13 -7.96
CA ILE A 78 4.84 -1.92 -8.00
C ILE A 78 6.01 -1.01 -8.34
N PHE A 79 7.10 -1.13 -7.57
CA PHE A 79 8.29 -0.33 -7.83
C PHE A 79 9.51 -0.98 -7.20
N GLU A 80 10.69 -0.52 -7.63
CA GLU A 80 11.97 -1.00 -7.09
C GLU A 80 12.59 0.05 -6.22
N ALA A 81 13.17 -0.38 -5.10
CA ALA A 81 13.83 0.54 -4.18
C ALA A 81 14.99 -0.16 -3.50
N GLY A 82 15.92 0.64 -3.00
CA GLY A 82 17.04 0.13 -2.25
C GLY A 82 16.89 0.44 -0.77
N PHE A 83 17.37 -0.45 0.08
CA PHE A 83 17.18 -0.36 1.52
C PHE A 83 18.48 -0.61 2.27
N GLY A 84 18.64 0.09 3.39
CA GLY A 84 19.77 -0.12 4.26
C GLY A 84 21.05 0.48 3.72
N ASN A 85 22.12 0.31 4.49
CA ASN A 85 23.40 0.92 4.16
C ASN A 85 24.00 0.37 2.87
N GLU A 86 23.66 -0.87 2.52
CA GLU A 86 24.20 -1.51 1.33
C GLU A 86 23.26 -1.39 0.14
N ASN A 87 22.21 -0.60 0.30
CA ASN A 87 21.27 -0.36 -0.79
C ASN A 87 20.70 -1.67 -1.34
N PHE A 88 20.19 -2.51 -0.45
CA PHE A 88 19.61 -3.79 -0.82
C PHE A 88 18.42 -3.58 -1.74
N ALA A 89 18.50 -4.04 -2.98
CA ALA A 89 17.47 -3.79 -3.97
C ALA A 89 16.33 -4.80 -3.84
N SER A 90 15.10 -4.30 -3.88
CA SER A 90 13.92 -5.14 -3.79
C SER A 90 12.82 -4.53 -4.64
N THR A 91 11.97 -5.39 -5.20
CA THR A 91 10.77 -4.96 -5.89
C THR A 91 9.61 -5.07 -4.92
N LEU A 92 8.91 -3.97 -4.73
CA LEU A 92 7.79 -3.90 -3.80
C LEU A 92 6.47 -4.01 -4.54
N SER A 93 5.54 -4.76 -3.95
CA SER A 93 4.15 -4.79 -4.41
C SER A 93 3.30 -4.27 -3.26
N VAL A 94 2.74 -3.09 -3.45
CA VAL A 94 1.97 -2.41 -2.42
C VAL A 94 0.48 -2.46 -2.79
N PRO A 95 -0.34 -3.15 -1.96
CA PRO A 95 -1.77 -3.14 -2.25
C PRO A 95 -2.32 -1.72 -2.16
N LEU A 96 -3.11 -1.32 -3.14
CA LEU A 96 -3.62 0.04 -3.17
C LEU A 96 -4.49 0.35 -1.96
N SER A 97 -5.21 -0.65 -1.45
CA SER A 97 -6.05 -0.45 -0.29
C SER A 97 -5.27 -0.21 0.99
N ASP A 98 -3.97 -0.50 0.99
CA ASP A 98 -3.11 -0.26 2.15
C ASP A 98 -2.36 1.06 2.08
N ILE A 99 -2.62 1.85 1.04
CA ILE A 99 -2.03 3.18 0.96
C ILE A 99 -2.90 4.12 1.78
N ILE A 100 -2.31 4.66 2.84
CA ILE A 100 -3.01 5.52 3.78
C ILE A 100 -2.99 6.96 3.31
N GLN A 101 -1.89 7.35 2.68
CA GLN A 101 -1.68 8.74 2.34
C GLN A 101 -0.76 8.85 1.13
N ILE A 102 -1.04 9.84 0.29
CA ILE A 102 -0.13 10.18 -0.82
C ILE A 102 0.20 11.65 -0.65
N ASN A 103 1.49 11.97 -0.64
CA ASN A 103 1.96 13.33 -0.39
C ASN A 103 2.83 13.84 -1.52
N LEU A 104 2.70 15.13 -1.82
CA LEU A 104 3.66 15.85 -2.62
C LEU A 104 4.50 16.67 -1.65
N LYS A 105 5.76 16.25 -1.48
CA LYS A 105 6.60 16.81 -0.43
C LYS A 105 5.88 16.65 0.90
N ASN A 106 5.57 17.72 1.58
CA ASN A 106 4.90 17.65 2.88
C ASN A 106 3.40 17.89 2.76
N GLN A 107 2.87 17.96 1.54
CA GLN A 107 1.48 18.29 1.32
C GLN A 107 0.68 17.03 0.98
N PRO A 108 -0.23 16.60 1.86
CA PRO A 108 -1.08 15.46 1.53
C PRO A 108 -2.02 15.82 0.40
N ILE A 109 -2.12 14.94 -0.59
CA ILE A 109 -3.09 15.12 -1.68
C ILE A 109 -4.13 14.01 -1.68
N PHE A 110 -3.92 12.97 -0.88
CA PHE A 110 -4.88 11.89 -0.73
C PHE A 110 -4.73 11.30 0.67
N ILE A 111 -5.86 11.12 1.35
CA ILE A 111 -5.88 10.48 2.66
C ILE A 111 -6.98 9.42 2.62
N ASN A 112 -6.61 8.19 2.96
CA ASN A 112 -7.55 7.08 2.98
C ASN A 112 -8.19 7.00 4.36
N LEU A 113 -9.47 7.30 4.41
CA LEU A 113 -10.22 7.32 5.66
C LEU A 113 -10.90 5.98 5.94
N SER A 114 -10.81 5.03 5.01
CA SER A 114 -11.49 3.75 5.20
C SER A 114 -10.76 2.92 6.25
N ILE A 115 -11.52 2.04 6.90
CA ILE A 115 -10.99 1.11 7.88
C ILE A 115 -11.13 -0.28 7.30
N GLN A 116 -9.98 -0.91 7.00
CA GLN A 116 -9.98 -2.26 6.46
C GLN A 116 -10.21 -3.24 7.61
N GLU A 117 -11.14 -4.18 7.40
CA GLU A 117 -11.32 -5.23 8.38
C GLU A 117 -10.12 -6.15 8.34
N LYS A 118 -9.64 -6.53 9.50
CA LYS A 118 -8.58 -7.50 9.59
C LYS A 118 -9.07 -8.85 9.14
N LYS A 119 -8.31 -9.51 8.27
CA LYS A 119 -8.61 -10.89 7.91
C LYS A 119 -7.78 -11.79 8.78
N ASP A 120 -8.44 -12.64 9.48
CA ASP A 120 -7.74 -13.66 10.24
C ASP A 120 -7.23 -14.66 9.28
N ASN A 121 -6.42 -15.04 9.42
CA ASN A 121 -5.94 -15.86 8.48
C ASN A 121 -6.65 -16.56 7.73
N GLU A 122 -6.89 -16.39 7.19
CA GLU A 122 -7.57 -16.62 6.49
C GLU A 122 -7.99 -17.61 6.27
N GLU A 123 -7.96 -18.08 6.60
CA GLU A 123 -8.61 -18.83 6.51
C GLU A 123 -9.32 -19.13 7.37
N ASP A 124 -9.24 -18.86 8.25
CA ASP A 124 -9.99 -18.92 9.11
C ASP A 124 -10.99 -18.39 9.04
N LYS A 125 -11.16 -17.93 8.90
CA LYS A 125 -12.11 -17.46 8.90
C LYS A 125 -12.78 -17.51 8.04
N ARG A 126 -12.62 -17.92 7.41
CA ARG A 126 -13.41 -17.97 6.66
C ARG A 126 -14.34 -18.64 7.03
N ALA A 127 -14.09 -18.92 7.55
CA ALA A 127 -15.17 -19.52 7.86
C ALA A 127 -15.96 -18.83 8.77
N LYS A 128 -15.83 -18.30 9.28
CA LYS A 128 -16.66 -17.61 9.98
C LYS A 128 -17.27 -16.70 9.37
N SER A 129 -16.81 -16.69 8.81
CA SER A 129 -17.32 -16.12 8.28
C SER A 129 -17.81 -15.97 7.61
N LYS A 130 -17.85 -16.63 7.39
CA LYS A 130 -18.38 -16.66 6.71
C LYS A 130 -19.29 -16.48 6.91
N LYS A 131 -19.44 -16.48 7.50
CA LYS A 131 -20.15 -16.29 7.65
C LYS A 131 -20.48 -15.37 7.53
N ILE A 132 -20.07 -15.12 7.77
CA ILE A 132 -20.25 -14.53 7.51
C ILE A 132 -20.11 -14.02 6.74
N PHE A 133 -19.60 -14.28 6.90
CA PHE A 133 -19.47 -14.13 6.13
C PHE A 133 -19.76 -14.04 5.62
N SER A 134 -19.87 -14.40 5.73
CA SER A 134 -20.21 -14.57 5.26
C SER A 134 -20.66 -14.18 5.11
N SER A 135 -20.65 -14.28 5.65
CA SER A 135 -21.03 -14.04 5.49
C SER A 135 -21.05 -13.55 5.18
N LYS A 136 -20.85 -13.64 5.55
CA LYS A 136 -20.82 -13.55 5.23
C LYS A 136 -20.90 -13.40 4.96
#